data_5314c13baad4de29b428cf54e3648577
#
_entry.id   5314c13baad4de29b428cf54e3648577
#
_cell.length_a   1.000
_cell.length_b   1.000
_cell.length_c   1.000
_cell.angle_alpha   90.00
_cell.angle_beta   90.00
_cell.angle_gamma   90.00
#
_symmetry.space_group_name_H-M   'P 1'
#
loop_
_entity.id
_entity.type
_entity.pdbx_description
1 polymer ?
#
loop_
_entity_poly.entity_id
_entity_poly.type
_entity_poly.pdbx_seq_one_letter_code
_entity_poly.pdbx_strand_id
1 'polypeptide(L)'
;LSKKKKNFSINSLVYDDLCYSINKKFIEKIINKNTDKCIEDFKKLNKSVYLKNSNIIIVANWWKPFSIKNLEPFINYLKGKINENAKIIILSNKPQFDVIDLYYLKYTKDPTTTIEKFFYQNQQKDKFQINEKMKYISEKSGIKFLNFYDLVCKIKLQECYVIYENDILYSDRVHFNSNGELFFSEAFTNQIFKLANN
;
A
#
# COMPACT_ATOMS: atom_id res chain seq x y z
N LEU A 1 -20.14 -29.00 -2.69
CA LEU A 1 -19.34 -28.50 -1.58
C LEU A 1 -19.58 -27.00 -1.44
N SER A 2 -20.47 -26.58 -0.53
CA SER A 2 -20.73 -25.17 -0.25
C SER A 2 -19.47 -24.55 0.37
N LYS A 3 -18.83 -23.65 -0.38
CA LYS A 3 -17.78 -22.78 0.19
C LYS A 3 -18.43 -21.97 1.31
N LYS A 4 -18.19 -22.32 2.57
CA LYS A 4 -18.56 -21.48 3.70
C LYS A 4 -17.95 -20.10 3.47
N LYS A 5 -18.76 -19.10 3.13
CA LYS A 5 -18.36 -17.69 3.13
C LYS A 5 -17.90 -17.37 4.55
N LYS A 6 -16.61 -17.23 4.77
CA LYS A 6 -16.10 -16.72 6.05
C LYS A 6 -16.52 -15.26 6.12
N ASN A 7 -17.34 -14.93 7.10
CA ASN A 7 -17.68 -13.53 7.38
C ASN A 7 -16.46 -12.84 7.97
N PHE A 8 -16.02 -11.77 7.33
CA PHE A 8 -14.95 -10.91 7.82
C PHE A 8 -15.54 -9.59 8.28
N SER A 9 -15.10 -9.10 9.43
CA SER A 9 -15.31 -7.72 9.81
C SER A 9 -14.06 -6.93 9.49
N ILE A 10 -14.21 -5.83 8.75
CA ILE A 10 -13.11 -4.91 8.44
C ILE A 10 -13.31 -3.67 9.29
N ASN A 11 -12.31 -3.35 10.10
CA ASN A 11 -12.27 -2.10 10.85
C ASN A 11 -11.08 -1.30 10.33
N SER A 12 -11.31 -0.04 9.98
CA SER A 12 -10.25 0.86 9.55
C SER A 12 -9.89 1.83 10.66
N LEU A 13 -8.59 2.04 10.85
CA LEU A 13 -8.05 3.09 11.68
C LEU A 13 -7.20 3.98 10.78
N VAL A 14 -7.66 5.21 10.56
CA VAL A 14 -6.92 6.20 9.78
C VAL A 14 -5.91 6.88 10.68
N TYR A 15 -4.66 6.89 10.23
CA TYR A 15 -3.54 7.47 10.93
C TYR A 15 -2.78 8.39 9.96
N ASP A 16 -2.50 9.63 10.38
CA ASP A 16 -1.83 10.59 9.52
C ASP A 16 -0.42 10.10 9.16
N ASP A 17 -0.06 10.17 7.88
CA ASP A 17 1.24 9.70 7.37
C ASP A 17 2.45 10.42 7.96
N LEU A 18 2.25 11.63 8.48
CA LEU A 18 3.27 12.39 9.20
C LEU A 18 3.52 11.86 10.62
N CYS A 19 2.60 11.05 11.16
CA CYS A 19 2.60 10.60 12.55
C CYS A 19 3.30 9.26 12.80
N TYR A 20 4.00 8.68 11.82
CA TYR A 20 4.68 7.38 11.95
C TYR A 20 5.90 7.38 12.87
N SER A 21 6.21 8.50 13.51
CA SER A 21 7.29 8.51 14.49
C SER A 21 6.77 8.26 15.90
N ILE A 22 7.06 7.07 16.38
CA ILE A 22 6.64 6.58 17.70
C ILE A 22 7.44 7.18 18.83
N ASN A 23 8.53 7.85 18.54
CA ASN A 23 9.40 8.42 19.55
C ASN A 23 8.99 9.87 19.86
N LYS A 24 8.57 10.12 21.09
CA LYS A 24 8.22 11.47 21.58
C LYS A 24 9.27 12.53 21.21
N LYS A 25 10.56 12.20 21.29
CA LYS A 25 11.67 13.07 20.85
C LYS A 25 11.67 13.33 19.33
N PHE A 26 11.11 12.43 18.55
CA PHE A 26 11.03 12.61 17.09
C PHE A 26 9.79 13.42 16.73
N ILE A 27 8.69 13.23 17.45
CA ILE A 27 7.49 14.08 17.37
C ILE A 27 7.90 15.53 17.65
N GLU A 28 8.66 15.78 18.71
CA GLU A 28 9.20 17.11 19.04
C GLU A 28 10.11 17.70 17.95
N LYS A 29 10.78 16.88 17.13
CA LYS A 29 11.64 17.33 16.02
C LYS A 29 10.90 17.56 14.69
N ILE A 30 9.79 16.88 14.45
CA ILE A 30 8.92 17.09 13.27
C ILE A 30 8.00 18.30 13.49
N ILE A 31 8.04 18.89 14.68
CA ILE A 31 7.22 20.00 15.15
C ILE A 31 7.34 21.19 14.21
N ASN A 32 6.34 21.36 13.38
CA ASN A 32 5.93 22.73 13.13
C ASN A 32 4.42 22.97 12.90
N LYS A 33 3.54 22.00 12.77
CA LYS A 33 2.08 22.33 12.64
C LYS A 33 1.08 21.23 13.02
N ASN A 34 1.46 19.96 13.21
CA ASN A 34 0.49 18.86 13.39
C ASN A 34 0.75 17.96 14.61
N THR A 35 1.45 18.45 15.61
CA THR A 35 1.87 17.64 16.79
C THR A 35 0.68 17.12 17.58
N ASP A 36 -0.34 17.95 17.78
CA ASP A 36 -1.50 17.59 18.59
C ASP A 36 -2.32 16.50 17.91
N LYS A 37 -2.48 16.57 16.59
CA LYS A 37 -3.17 15.54 15.82
C LYS A 37 -2.43 14.19 15.89
N CYS A 38 -1.12 14.19 15.76
CA CYS A 38 -0.32 12.96 15.87
C CYS A 38 -0.42 12.34 17.27
N ILE A 39 -0.42 13.15 18.32
CA ILE A 39 -0.61 12.67 19.70
C ILE A 39 -2.01 12.08 19.87
N GLU A 40 -3.02 12.70 19.31
CA GLU A 40 -4.40 12.21 19.37
C GLU A 40 -4.55 10.88 18.60
N ASP A 41 -4.04 10.81 17.38
CA ASP A 41 -4.09 9.59 16.58
C ASP A 41 -3.32 8.45 17.25
N PHE A 42 -2.18 8.76 17.86
CA PHE A 42 -1.43 7.80 18.65
C PHE A 42 -2.20 7.31 19.89
N LYS A 43 -2.93 8.20 20.55
CA LYS A 43 -3.83 7.83 21.66
C LYS A 43 -4.97 6.93 21.19
N LYS A 44 -5.56 7.20 20.01
CA LYS A 44 -6.58 6.37 19.38
C LYS A 44 -6.03 4.98 19.07
N LEU A 45 -4.85 4.91 18.46
CA LEU A 45 -4.18 3.66 18.15
C LEU A 45 -3.92 2.83 19.41
N ASN A 46 -3.41 3.47 20.48
CA ASN A 46 -3.13 2.81 21.76
C ASN A 46 -4.39 2.24 22.45
N LYS A 47 -5.52 2.90 22.30
CA LYS A 47 -6.80 2.52 22.90
C LYS A 47 -7.62 1.58 22.01
N SER A 48 -7.15 1.31 20.79
CA SER A 48 -7.90 0.51 19.83
C SER A 48 -8.05 -0.93 20.30
N VAL A 49 -9.29 -1.32 20.59
CA VAL A 49 -9.64 -2.71 20.87
C VAL A 49 -9.49 -3.59 19.62
N TYR A 50 -9.58 -2.99 18.44
CA TYR A 50 -9.45 -3.71 17.17
C TYR A 50 -8.03 -4.24 16.97
N LEU A 51 -6.99 -3.51 17.38
CA LEU A 51 -5.61 -4.01 17.30
C LEU A 51 -5.42 -5.29 18.10
N LYS A 52 -5.99 -5.37 19.29
CA LYS A 52 -5.86 -6.53 20.18
C LYS A 52 -6.65 -7.75 19.69
N ASN A 53 -7.77 -7.52 19.01
CA ASN A 53 -8.71 -8.56 18.62
C ASN A 53 -8.61 -8.95 17.14
N SER A 54 -7.76 -8.27 16.36
CA SER A 54 -7.59 -8.59 14.94
C SER A 54 -6.65 -9.77 14.74
N ASN A 55 -6.99 -10.65 13.80
CA ASN A 55 -6.12 -11.74 13.35
C ASN A 55 -5.17 -11.29 12.23
N ILE A 56 -5.55 -10.26 11.49
CA ILE A 56 -4.79 -9.70 10.38
C ILE A 56 -4.80 -8.19 10.53
N ILE A 57 -3.63 -7.57 10.43
CA ILE A 57 -3.46 -6.13 10.43
C ILE A 57 -2.77 -5.74 9.14
N ILE A 58 -3.46 -4.97 8.32
CA ILE A 58 -2.92 -4.45 7.07
C ILE A 58 -2.49 -3.01 7.32
N VAL A 59 -1.21 -2.74 7.10
CA VAL A 59 -0.65 -1.39 7.20
C VAL A 59 -0.48 -0.85 5.79
N ALA A 60 -1.32 0.10 5.44
CA ALA A 60 -1.31 0.79 4.16
C ALA A 60 -1.03 2.28 4.37
N ASN A 61 -0.19 2.84 3.54
CA ASN A 61 0.12 4.26 3.55
C ASN A 61 0.63 4.71 2.18
N TRP A 62 0.64 6.01 1.96
CA TRP A 62 1.42 6.61 0.89
C TRP A 62 2.88 6.74 1.34
N TRP A 63 3.62 5.65 1.17
CA TRP A 63 5.00 5.57 1.65
C TRP A 63 5.92 6.53 0.91
N LYS A 64 6.63 7.35 1.70
CA LYS A 64 7.61 8.33 1.23
C LYS A 64 8.97 8.03 1.88
N PRO A 65 10.08 8.56 1.37
CA PRO A 65 11.40 8.29 1.92
C PRO A 65 11.54 8.55 3.42
N PHE A 66 10.84 9.55 3.95
CA PHE A 66 10.88 9.87 5.38
C PHE A 66 10.07 8.88 6.24
N SER A 67 8.94 8.36 5.73
CA SER A 67 8.12 7.40 6.47
C SER A 67 8.79 6.02 6.56
N ILE A 68 9.60 5.64 5.57
CA ILE A 68 10.36 4.38 5.60
C ILE A 68 11.33 4.30 6.77
N LYS A 69 11.96 5.41 7.16
CA LYS A 69 12.89 5.45 8.30
C LYS A 69 12.22 5.05 9.62
N ASN A 70 10.90 5.21 9.69
CA ASN A 70 10.11 4.92 10.88
C ASN A 70 9.33 3.60 10.78
N LEU A 71 9.42 2.89 9.65
CA LEU A 71 8.65 1.67 9.44
C LEU A 71 9.04 0.57 10.43
N GLU A 72 10.33 0.31 10.63
CA GLU A 72 10.80 -0.73 11.58
C GLU A 72 10.39 -0.42 13.02
N PRO A 73 10.62 0.80 13.58
CA PRO A 73 10.08 1.18 14.88
C PRO A 73 8.56 1.03 14.99
N PHE A 74 7.81 1.37 13.94
CA PHE A 74 6.36 1.22 13.93
C PHE A 74 5.91 -0.24 13.97
N ILE A 75 6.57 -1.11 13.20
CA ILE A 75 6.32 -2.56 13.23
C ILE A 75 6.56 -3.11 14.65
N ASN A 76 7.68 -2.75 15.27
CA ASN A 76 8.00 -3.20 16.63
C ASN A 76 6.96 -2.72 17.66
N TYR A 77 6.49 -1.49 17.50
CA TYR A 77 5.40 -0.97 18.32
C TYR A 77 4.11 -1.77 18.12
N LEU A 78 3.71 -2.04 16.87
CA LEU A 78 2.50 -2.83 16.58
C LEU A 78 2.61 -4.23 17.19
N LYS A 79 3.74 -4.90 17.04
CA LYS A 79 3.97 -6.23 17.63
C LYS A 79 3.75 -6.25 19.15
N GLY A 80 4.08 -5.16 19.85
CA GLY A 80 3.83 -5.03 21.28
C GLY A 80 2.38 -4.73 21.67
N LYS A 81 1.48 -4.49 20.69
CA LYS A 81 0.10 -4.08 20.92
C LYS A 81 -0.95 -5.06 20.41
N ILE A 82 -0.57 -5.94 19.52
CA ILE A 82 -1.46 -6.90 18.87
C ILE A 82 -1.48 -8.23 19.59
N ASN A 83 -2.44 -9.08 19.25
CA ASN A 83 -2.42 -10.47 19.63
C ASN A 83 -1.18 -11.15 19.03
N GLU A 84 -0.52 -12.02 19.79
CA GLU A 84 0.67 -12.77 19.35
C GLU A 84 0.46 -13.60 18.07
N ASN A 85 -0.77 -14.07 17.85
CA ASN A 85 -1.15 -14.82 16.65
C ASN A 85 -1.57 -13.93 15.48
N ALA A 86 -1.66 -12.61 15.67
CA ALA A 86 -2.02 -11.69 14.62
C ALA A 86 -0.89 -11.53 13.59
N LYS A 87 -1.26 -11.51 12.32
CA LYS A 87 -0.31 -11.30 11.22
C LYS A 87 -0.33 -9.85 10.77
N ILE A 88 0.83 -9.25 10.69
CA ILE A 88 1.01 -7.92 10.11
C ILE A 88 1.38 -8.08 8.64
N ILE A 89 0.67 -7.37 7.78
CA ILE A 89 0.94 -7.29 6.34
C ILE A 89 1.20 -5.82 6.00
N ILE A 90 2.40 -5.50 5.54
CA ILE A 90 2.73 -4.19 5.01
C ILE A 90 2.36 -4.16 3.53
N LEU A 91 1.58 -3.16 3.13
CA LEU A 91 1.20 -2.94 1.75
C LEU A 91 2.14 -1.93 1.12
N SER A 92 2.71 -2.28 -0.03
CA SER A 92 3.58 -1.38 -0.80
C SER A 92 2.82 -0.21 -1.43
N ASN A 93 3.56 0.78 -1.93
CA ASN A 93 2.98 1.70 -2.90
C ASN A 93 2.56 0.94 -4.16
N LYS A 94 1.43 1.34 -4.73
CA LYS A 94 1.10 1.00 -6.11
C LYS A 94 1.89 1.87 -7.09
N PRO A 95 2.02 1.49 -8.35
CA PRO A 95 2.60 2.34 -9.37
C PRO A 95 1.89 3.69 -9.45
N GLN A 96 2.67 4.73 -9.68
CA GLN A 96 2.21 6.07 -9.97
C GLN A 96 2.81 6.51 -11.30
N PHE A 97 2.05 7.22 -12.10
CA PHE A 97 2.46 7.58 -13.45
C PHE A 97 2.66 9.08 -13.57
N ASP A 98 3.64 9.50 -14.35
CA ASP A 98 3.90 10.93 -14.60
C ASP A 98 2.87 11.52 -15.56
N VAL A 99 2.28 10.67 -16.40
CA VAL A 99 1.29 11.04 -17.41
C VAL A 99 0.06 10.16 -17.29
N ILE A 100 -1.14 10.73 -17.27
CA ILE A 100 -2.41 10.05 -17.49
C ILE A 100 -3.22 10.82 -18.54
N ASP A 101 -2.58 11.43 -19.48
CA ASP A 101 -3.33 11.98 -20.59
C ASP A 101 -3.62 10.86 -21.60
N LEU A 102 -4.76 10.19 -21.38
CA LEU A 102 -5.22 9.12 -22.27
C LEU A 102 -5.58 9.62 -23.67
N TYR A 103 -5.83 10.91 -23.81
CA TYR A 103 -5.89 11.53 -25.13
C TYR A 103 -4.53 11.43 -25.83
N TYR A 104 -3.43 11.55 -25.10
CA TYR A 104 -2.09 11.39 -25.64
C TYR A 104 -1.84 9.97 -26.16
N LEU A 105 -2.37 8.95 -25.48
CA LEU A 105 -2.22 7.54 -25.87
C LEU A 105 -2.98 7.18 -27.15
N LYS A 106 -4.11 7.81 -27.37
CA LYS A 106 -4.90 7.62 -28.60
C LYS A 106 -4.23 8.23 -29.84
N TYR A 107 -3.25 9.11 -29.63
CA TYR A 107 -2.59 9.90 -30.66
C TYR A 107 -1.08 9.67 -30.80
N THR A 108 -0.44 8.91 -29.89
CA THR A 108 0.93 8.50 -30.14
C THR A 108 0.94 7.45 -31.25
N LYS A 109 1.31 7.90 -32.44
CA LYS A 109 1.41 7.09 -33.66
C LYS A 109 2.63 6.14 -33.65
N ASP A 110 3.14 5.77 -32.49
CA ASP A 110 4.19 4.76 -32.44
C ASP A 110 3.57 3.36 -32.39
N PRO A 111 3.55 2.63 -33.53
CA PRO A 111 2.94 1.32 -33.61
C PRO A 111 3.75 0.25 -32.85
N THR A 112 4.91 0.60 -32.30
CA THR A 112 5.82 -0.35 -31.63
C THR A 112 5.62 -0.38 -30.11
N THR A 113 4.96 0.64 -29.54
CA THR A 113 4.75 0.75 -28.09
C THR A 113 3.29 0.54 -27.76
N THR A 114 2.99 -0.51 -26.99
CA THR A 114 1.66 -0.70 -26.42
C THR A 114 1.40 0.30 -25.30
N ILE A 115 0.12 0.53 -24.97
CA ILE A 115 -0.30 1.39 -23.87
C ILE A 115 0.33 0.93 -22.56
N GLU A 116 0.35 -0.36 -22.29
CA GLU A 116 0.92 -0.97 -21.08
C GLU A 116 2.42 -0.69 -20.96
N LYS A 117 3.17 -0.79 -22.07
CA LYS A 117 4.60 -0.46 -22.10
C LYS A 117 4.86 1.01 -21.91
N PHE A 118 4.04 1.86 -22.53
CA PHE A 118 4.13 3.30 -22.35
C PHE A 118 3.98 3.68 -20.87
N PHE A 119 2.97 3.15 -20.16
CA PHE A 119 2.80 3.41 -18.74
C PHE A 119 3.93 2.85 -17.89
N TYR A 120 4.46 1.67 -18.23
CA TYR A 120 5.63 1.14 -17.55
C TYR A 120 6.85 2.07 -17.66
N GLN A 121 7.08 2.67 -18.82
CA GLN A 121 8.18 3.61 -19.03
C GLN A 121 7.99 4.94 -18.30
N ASN A 122 6.75 5.41 -18.15
CA ASN A 122 6.40 6.70 -17.56
C ASN A 122 5.95 6.61 -16.09
N GLN A 123 6.32 5.55 -15.39
CA GLN A 123 6.06 5.41 -13.97
C GLN A 123 7.11 6.15 -13.11
N GLN A 124 6.71 6.55 -11.92
CA GLN A 124 7.60 7.15 -10.93
C GLN A 124 8.54 6.10 -10.34
N LYS A 125 9.80 6.13 -10.73
CA LYS A 125 10.82 5.13 -10.34
C LYS A 125 11.16 5.15 -8.84
N ASP A 126 10.98 6.27 -8.16
CA ASP A 126 11.20 6.38 -6.71
C ASP A 126 10.29 5.45 -5.92
N LYS A 127 9.07 5.19 -6.40
CA LYS A 127 8.12 4.27 -5.76
C LYS A 127 8.63 2.83 -5.73
N PHE A 128 9.25 2.40 -6.80
CA PHE A 128 9.88 1.09 -6.85
C PHE A 128 11.00 0.95 -5.81
N GLN A 129 11.89 1.93 -5.72
CA GLN A 129 12.99 1.92 -4.74
C GLN A 129 12.47 1.94 -3.28
N ILE A 130 11.39 2.67 -3.02
CA ILE A 130 10.72 2.69 -1.72
C ILE A 130 10.18 1.29 -1.39
N ASN A 131 9.49 0.65 -2.33
CA ASN A 131 8.91 -0.67 -2.15
C ASN A 131 9.98 -1.74 -1.85
N GLU A 132 11.12 -1.71 -2.53
CA GLU A 132 12.24 -2.62 -2.24
C GLU A 132 12.78 -2.45 -0.80
N LYS A 133 12.92 -1.20 -0.34
CA LYS A 133 13.32 -0.94 1.06
C LYS A 133 12.27 -1.43 2.04
N MET A 134 10.98 -1.25 1.76
CA MET A 134 9.89 -1.73 2.60
C MET A 134 9.88 -3.25 2.69
N LYS A 135 10.08 -3.93 1.56
CA LYS A 135 10.20 -5.39 1.49
C LYS A 135 11.34 -5.87 2.40
N TYR A 136 12.52 -5.30 2.26
CA TYR A 136 13.68 -5.63 3.09
C TYR A 136 13.39 -5.46 4.60
N ILE A 137 12.80 -4.31 5.00
CA ILE A 137 12.45 -4.04 6.39
C ILE A 137 11.42 -5.06 6.90
N SER A 138 10.41 -5.38 6.09
CA SER A 138 9.36 -6.34 6.44
C SER A 138 9.94 -7.74 6.66
N GLU A 139 10.78 -8.22 5.74
CA GLU A 139 11.45 -9.51 5.83
C GLU A 139 12.37 -9.59 7.07
N LYS A 140 13.20 -8.57 7.29
CA LYS A 140 14.05 -8.44 8.47
C LYS A 140 13.24 -8.44 9.77
N SER A 141 12.06 -7.85 9.75
CA SER A 141 11.15 -7.81 10.90
C SER A 141 10.30 -9.07 11.04
N GLY A 142 10.42 -10.06 10.17
CA GLY A 142 9.63 -11.30 10.20
C GLY A 142 8.13 -11.07 10.00
N ILE A 143 7.74 -10.06 9.23
CA ILE A 143 6.35 -9.77 8.88
C ILE A 143 6.11 -9.93 7.39
N LYS A 144 4.84 -10.00 7.00
CA LYS A 144 4.48 -10.21 5.60
C LYS A 144 4.52 -8.88 4.84
N PHE A 145 4.95 -8.95 3.58
CA PHE A 145 4.95 -7.84 2.64
C PHE A 145 4.09 -8.19 1.43
N LEU A 146 3.13 -7.33 1.09
CA LEU A 146 2.34 -7.45 -0.11
C LEU A 146 2.81 -6.38 -1.10
N ASN A 147 3.46 -6.84 -2.18
CA ASN A 147 3.89 -5.96 -3.24
C ASN A 147 2.72 -5.64 -4.17
N PHE A 148 2.01 -4.55 -3.89
CA PHE A 148 0.90 -4.11 -4.71
C PHE A 148 1.34 -3.70 -6.12
N TYR A 149 2.60 -3.27 -6.26
CA TYR A 149 3.18 -2.94 -7.55
C TYR A 149 3.11 -4.12 -8.53
N ASP A 150 3.40 -5.35 -8.07
CA ASP A 150 3.40 -6.56 -8.91
C ASP A 150 1.99 -6.97 -9.37
N LEU A 151 0.94 -6.48 -8.71
CA LEU A 151 -0.44 -6.67 -9.16
C LEU A 151 -0.77 -5.80 -10.37
N VAL A 152 -0.16 -4.62 -10.44
CA VAL A 152 -0.44 -3.62 -11.47
C VAL A 152 0.56 -3.72 -12.63
N CYS A 153 1.84 -3.92 -12.33
CA CYS A 153 2.90 -3.95 -13.35
C CYS A 153 3.59 -5.31 -13.42
N LYS A 154 3.88 -5.75 -14.63
CA LYS A 154 4.67 -6.95 -14.93
C LYS A 154 6.09 -6.54 -15.31
N ILE A 155 7.00 -6.55 -14.34
CA ILE A 155 8.40 -6.10 -14.53
C ILE A 155 9.08 -6.84 -15.69
N LYS A 156 8.90 -8.16 -15.79
CA LYS A 156 9.52 -8.98 -16.85
C LYS A 156 9.02 -8.62 -18.25
N LEU A 157 7.78 -8.18 -18.38
CA LEU A 157 7.16 -7.79 -19.65
C LEU A 157 7.31 -6.29 -19.91
N GLN A 158 7.72 -5.53 -18.90
CA GLN A 158 7.77 -4.07 -18.92
C GLN A 158 6.39 -3.47 -19.26
N GLU A 159 5.36 -3.96 -18.61
CA GLU A 159 3.96 -3.59 -18.86
C GLU A 159 3.25 -3.27 -17.54
N CYS A 160 2.34 -2.27 -17.57
CA CYS A 160 1.45 -1.97 -16.47
C CYS A 160 -0.01 -2.02 -16.94
N TYR A 161 -0.87 -2.68 -16.17
CA TYR A 161 -2.30 -2.73 -16.43
C TYR A 161 -2.94 -1.40 -16.06
N VAL A 162 -3.26 -0.61 -17.07
CA VAL A 162 -3.93 0.69 -16.92
C VAL A 162 -5.25 0.74 -17.69
N ILE A 163 -5.45 -0.25 -18.57
CA ILE A 163 -6.66 -0.45 -19.37
C ILE A 163 -7.05 -1.92 -19.27
N TYR A 164 -8.34 -2.19 -19.16
CA TYR A 164 -8.94 -3.52 -19.24
C TYR A 164 -10.25 -3.42 -20.02
N GLU A 165 -10.45 -4.26 -21.04
CA GLU A 165 -11.65 -4.29 -21.90
C GLU A 165 -12.06 -2.88 -22.42
N ASN A 166 -11.09 -2.08 -22.84
CA ASN A 166 -11.22 -0.68 -23.27
C ASN A 166 -11.56 0.33 -22.15
N ASP A 167 -11.68 -0.09 -20.90
CA ASP A 167 -11.90 0.79 -19.76
C ASP A 167 -10.58 1.15 -19.09
N ILE A 168 -10.46 2.42 -18.76
CA ILE A 168 -9.34 2.93 -17.99
C ILE A 168 -9.52 2.50 -16.54
N LEU A 169 -8.44 2.08 -15.90
CA LEU A 169 -8.44 1.62 -14.51
C LEU A 169 -8.04 2.72 -13.51
N TYR A 170 -7.63 3.89 -13.99
CA TYR A 170 -7.17 5.01 -13.18
C TYR A 170 -8.03 6.25 -13.40
N SER A 171 -8.34 6.98 -12.33
CA SER A 171 -9.01 8.28 -12.38
C SER A 171 -8.03 9.44 -12.57
N ASP A 172 -6.81 9.29 -12.05
CA ASP A 172 -5.71 10.22 -12.16
C ASP A 172 -4.37 9.49 -12.09
N ARG A 173 -3.26 10.21 -11.93
CA ARG A 173 -1.90 9.63 -11.88
C ARG A 173 -1.66 8.64 -10.74
N VAL A 174 -2.55 8.61 -9.75
CA VAL A 174 -2.34 7.93 -8.48
C VAL A 174 -3.49 7.02 -8.12
N HIS A 175 -4.73 7.41 -8.41
CA HIS A 175 -5.91 6.74 -7.90
C HIS A 175 -6.54 5.83 -8.94
N PHE A 176 -6.96 4.66 -8.53
CA PHE A 176 -7.86 3.83 -9.33
C PHE A 176 -9.23 4.53 -9.42
N ASN A 177 -9.92 4.34 -10.54
CA ASN A 177 -11.35 4.55 -10.60
C ASN A 177 -12.09 3.28 -10.15
N SER A 178 -13.43 3.31 -10.16
CA SER A 178 -14.25 2.17 -9.72
C SER A 178 -13.96 0.89 -10.50
N ASN A 179 -13.65 0.98 -11.81
CA ASN A 179 -13.31 -0.18 -12.62
C ASN A 179 -11.95 -0.76 -12.21
N GLY A 180 -10.97 0.11 -11.93
CA GLY A 180 -9.66 -0.29 -11.44
C GLY A 180 -9.71 -0.91 -10.05
N GLU A 181 -10.50 -0.35 -9.15
CA GLU A 181 -10.72 -0.93 -7.82
C GLU A 181 -11.33 -2.33 -7.93
N LEU A 182 -12.35 -2.50 -8.75
CA LEU A 182 -12.98 -3.80 -8.99
C LEU A 182 -12.01 -4.80 -9.62
N PHE A 183 -11.28 -4.39 -10.67
CA PHE A 183 -10.33 -5.23 -11.39
C PHE A 183 -9.23 -5.79 -10.49
N PHE A 184 -8.64 -4.95 -9.63
CA PHE A 184 -7.56 -5.37 -8.74
C PHE A 184 -8.04 -6.01 -7.44
N SER A 185 -9.31 -5.85 -7.04
CA SER A 185 -9.83 -6.26 -5.74
C SER A 185 -9.73 -7.77 -5.50
N GLU A 186 -10.03 -8.59 -6.49
CA GLU A 186 -9.95 -10.05 -6.36
C GLU A 186 -8.51 -10.52 -6.18
N ALA A 187 -7.59 -10.06 -7.04
CA ALA A 187 -6.18 -10.39 -6.97
C ALA A 187 -5.56 -9.93 -5.64
N PHE A 188 -5.90 -8.73 -5.19
CA PHE A 188 -5.49 -8.19 -3.91
C PHE A 188 -5.98 -9.03 -2.73
N THR A 189 -7.27 -9.35 -2.71
CA THR A 189 -7.89 -10.15 -1.67
C THR A 189 -7.28 -11.55 -1.59
N ASN A 190 -7.08 -12.20 -2.72
CA ASN A 190 -6.45 -13.52 -2.80
C ASN A 190 -5.01 -13.50 -2.27
N GLN A 191 -4.25 -12.44 -2.55
CA GLN A 191 -2.89 -12.27 -2.03
C GLN A 191 -2.87 -12.08 -0.51
N ILE A 192 -3.79 -11.27 0.03
CA ILE A 192 -3.93 -11.09 1.49
C ILE A 192 -4.21 -12.44 2.16
N PHE A 193 -5.17 -13.21 1.67
CA PHE A 193 -5.50 -14.51 2.25
C PHE A 193 -4.35 -15.51 2.15
N LYS A 194 -3.62 -15.51 1.04
CA LYS A 194 -2.43 -16.33 0.90
C LYS A 194 -1.38 -15.98 1.95
N LEU A 195 -1.09 -14.70 2.14
CA LEU A 195 -0.12 -14.23 3.14
C LEU A 195 -0.58 -14.48 4.58
N ALA A 196 -1.88 -14.40 4.82
CA ALA A 196 -2.46 -14.64 6.14
C ALA A 196 -2.48 -16.12 6.56
N ASN A 197 -2.49 -17.05 5.59
CA ASN A 197 -2.55 -18.50 5.88
C ASN A 197 -1.17 -19.19 5.87
N ASN A 198 -0.14 -18.50 5.37
CA ASN A 198 1.25 -18.93 5.40
C ASN A 198 2.01 -18.31 6.58
#